data_f13894426b53b70eb8c51bcd20b0b7b6
#
_entry.id   f13894426b53b70eb8c51bcd20b0b7b6
#
_cell.length_a   1.000
_cell.length_b   1.000
_cell.length_c   1.000
_cell.angle_alpha   90.00
_cell.angle_beta   90.00
_cell.angle_gamma   90.00
#
_symmetry.space_group_name_H-M   'P 1'
#
loop_
_entity.id
_entity.type
_entity.pdbx_description
1 polymer ?
#
loop_
_entity_poly.entity_id
_entity_poly.type
_entity_poly.pdbx_seq_one_letter_code
_entity_poly.pdbx_strand_id
1 'polypeptide(L)'
;MTKNIVSFSDAIIQQSGRTVLTDVSVDVAEGSFVFLIGRTGSGKSSLIKTIYGDLELAGGLGSVGDFDLTRLKSRQIPALRRTLGVVFQDFKLLSDRSIQDNLKFVLKATGWKNKKEIDQKIDEVLDMVGIKVNREKFPFELSGGEQQRIAI
;
A
#
# COMPACT_ATOMS: atom_id res chain seq x y z
N MET A 1 -8.50 13.72 22.19
CA MET A 1 -7.78 14.17 20.99
C MET A 1 -7.70 13.02 20.01
N THR A 2 -8.17 13.20 18.79
CA THR A 2 -8.10 12.17 17.75
C THR A 2 -6.63 12.00 17.34
N LYS A 3 -6.13 10.77 17.30
CA LYS A 3 -4.74 10.47 16.89
C LYS A 3 -4.62 10.65 15.38
N ASN A 4 -3.62 11.40 14.92
CA ASN A 4 -3.27 11.45 13.50
C ASN A 4 -2.51 10.17 13.12
N ILE A 5 -2.94 9.51 12.06
CA ILE A 5 -2.29 8.30 11.51
C ILE A 5 -1.30 8.63 10.40
N VAL A 6 -1.46 9.77 9.72
CA VAL A 6 -0.48 10.35 8.81
C VAL A 6 -0.34 11.81 9.17
N SER A 7 0.88 12.30 9.28
CA SER A 7 1.16 13.71 9.53
C SER A 7 2.39 14.14 8.73
N PHE A 8 2.29 15.28 8.06
CA PHE A 8 3.41 15.97 7.41
C PHE A 8 3.40 17.42 7.83
N SER A 9 4.59 17.99 8.08
CA SER A 9 4.80 19.41 8.33
C SER A 9 5.99 19.90 7.53
N ASP A 10 5.74 20.90 6.67
CA ASP A 10 6.72 21.52 5.78
C ASP A 10 7.53 20.51 4.97
N ALA A 11 6.87 19.41 4.59
CA ALA A 11 7.52 18.27 3.97
C ALA A 11 7.97 18.57 2.54
N ILE A 12 9.19 18.13 2.21
CA ILE A 12 9.80 18.21 0.89
C ILE A 12 9.90 16.80 0.33
N ILE A 13 9.31 16.56 -0.85
CA ILE A 13 9.34 15.28 -1.52
C ILE A 13 10.10 15.41 -2.83
N GLN A 14 11.08 14.52 -3.02
CA GLN A 14 11.89 14.45 -4.22
C GLN A 14 11.72 13.10 -4.92
N GLN A 15 11.83 13.12 -6.24
CA GLN A 15 11.85 11.91 -7.06
C GLN A 15 12.91 12.06 -8.16
N SER A 16 13.81 11.08 -8.26
CA SER A 16 14.91 11.10 -9.23
C SER A 16 15.75 12.39 -9.18
N GLY A 17 16.06 12.88 -7.97
CA GLY A 17 16.85 14.08 -7.75
C GLY A 17 16.14 15.41 -8.03
N ARG A 18 14.85 15.39 -8.36
CA ARG A 18 14.04 16.60 -8.58
C ARG A 18 13.02 16.78 -7.46
N THR A 19 12.87 18.00 -6.98
CA THR A 19 11.81 18.35 -6.03
C THR A 19 10.47 18.33 -6.75
N VAL A 20 9.55 17.53 -6.22
CA VAL A 20 8.19 17.32 -6.76
C VAL A 20 7.17 18.11 -5.95
N LEU A 21 7.35 18.13 -4.61
CA LEU A 21 6.49 18.83 -3.67
C LEU A 21 7.34 19.54 -2.63
N THR A 22 6.91 20.76 -2.27
CA THR A 22 7.46 21.57 -1.17
C THR A 22 6.34 22.00 -0.24
N ASP A 23 6.70 22.29 1.00
CA ASP A 23 5.80 22.87 2.01
C ASP A 23 4.50 22.07 2.21
N VAL A 24 4.58 20.73 2.12
CA VAL A 24 3.43 19.88 2.33
C VAL A 24 3.15 19.74 3.81
N SER A 25 2.02 20.30 4.25
CA SER A 25 1.51 20.14 5.61
C SER A 25 0.12 19.56 5.56
N VAL A 26 -0.06 18.34 6.09
CA VAL A 26 -1.33 17.61 6.08
C VAL A 26 -1.39 16.62 7.23
N ASP A 27 -2.54 16.57 7.87
CA ASP A 27 -2.88 15.60 8.92
C ASP A 27 -4.05 14.75 8.49
N VAL A 28 -3.92 13.43 8.69
CA VAL A 28 -4.99 12.45 8.48
C VAL A 28 -5.29 11.80 9.82
N ALA A 29 -6.47 12.09 10.35
CA ALA A 29 -6.91 11.52 11.62
C ALA A 29 -7.37 10.06 11.47
N GLU A 30 -7.26 9.28 12.54
CA GLU A 30 -7.79 7.93 12.61
C GLU A 30 -9.30 7.91 12.30
N GLY A 31 -9.73 6.94 11.49
CA GLY A 31 -11.12 6.78 11.06
C GLY A 31 -11.60 7.82 10.03
N SER A 32 -10.75 8.73 9.58
CA SER A 32 -11.11 9.70 8.54
C SER A 32 -11.02 9.09 7.14
N PHE A 33 -11.79 9.66 6.21
CA PHE A 33 -11.73 9.38 4.78
C PHE A 33 -11.27 10.65 4.06
N VAL A 34 -10.14 10.60 3.36
CA VAL A 34 -9.51 11.77 2.75
C VAL A 34 -9.31 11.56 1.25
N PHE A 35 -9.75 12.55 0.44
CA PHE A 35 -9.47 12.60 -0.98
C PHE A 35 -8.20 13.42 -1.25
N LEU A 36 -7.24 12.86 -1.97
CA LEU A 36 -6.09 13.58 -2.49
C LEU A 36 -6.37 13.96 -3.95
N ILE A 37 -6.74 15.21 -4.19
CA ILE A 37 -7.13 15.73 -5.51
C ILE A 37 -6.07 16.68 -6.07
N GLY A 38 -6.00 16.79 -7.39
CA GLY A 38 -5.06 17.66 -8.08
C GLY A 38 -4.84 17.21 -9.54
N ARG A 39 -4.20 18.06 -10.31
CA ARG A 39 -3.88 17.78 -11.73
C ARG A 39 -2.94 16.57 -11.88
N THR A 40 -2.95 15.94 -13.04
CA THR A 40 -1.95 14.94 -13.40
C THR A 40 -0.55 15.56 -13.31
N GLY A 41 0.40 14.84 -12.71
CA GLY A 41 1.77 15.34 -12.50
C GLY A 41 1.95 16.26 -11.28
N SER A 42 0.91 16.56 -10.50
CA SER A 42 1.00 17.44 -9.32
C SER A 42 1.66 16.80 -8.09
N GLY A 43 2.27 15.63 -8.19
CA GLY A 43 2.97 15.00 -7.08
C GLY A 43 2.14 14.09 -6.17
N LYS A 44 0.85 13.88 -6.43
CA LYS A 44 -0.02 13.01 -5.61
C LYS A 44 0.57 11.62 -5.39
N SER A 45 0.99 10.98 -6.46
CA SER A 45 1.61 9.65 -6.39
C SER A 45 2.92 9.67 -5.62
N SER A 46 3.69 10.76 -5.68
CA SER A 46 4.94 10.90 -4.93
C SER A 46 4.66 11.04 -3.43
N LEU A 47 3.63 11.78 -3.03
CA LEU A 47 3.19 11.84 -1.64
C LEU A 47 2.77 10.45 -1.13
N ILE A 48 1.94 9.73 -1.87
CA ILE A 48 1.53 8.36 -1.51
C ILE A 48 2.76 7.44 -1.40
N LYS A 49 3.70 7.54 -2.34
CA LYS A 49 4.96 6.76 -2.30
C LYS A 49 5.80 7.06 -1.06
N THR A 50 5.81 8.31 -0.60
CA THR A 50 6.48 8.67 0.66
C THR A 50 5.77 8.05 1.87
N ILE A 51 4.43 8.01 1.88
CA ILE A 51 3.64 7.40 2.96
C ILE A 51 4.00 5.92 3.15
N TYR A 52 4.16 5.14 2.06
CA TYR A 52 4.52 3.71 2.19
C TYR A 52 6.01 3.42 2.03
N GLY A 53 6.86 4.47 2.10
CA GLY A 53 8.33 4.33 2.12
C GLY A 53 8.95 3.85 0.81
N ASP A 54 8.35 4.20 -0.34
CA ASP A 54 8.95 3.99 -1.67
C ASP A 54 9.79 5.20 -2.11
N LEU A 55 9.47 6.37 -1.57
CA LEU A 55 10.30 7.58 -1.65
C LEU A 55 10.68 8.01 -0.23
N GLU A 56 11.92 8.45 -0.08
CA GLU A 56 12.40 9.05 1.15
C GLU A 56 11.87 10.48 1.30
N LEU A 57 11.61 10.90 2.53
CA LEU A 57 11.29 12.28 2.86
C LEU A 57 12.56 13.11 2.75
N ALA A 58 12.59 14.09 1.84
CA ALA A 58 13.78 14.88 1.55
C ALA A 58 13.97 16.05 2.54
N GLY A 59 12.92 16.49 3.21
CA GLY A 59 12.96 17.56 4.21
C GLY A 59 11.63 17.72 4.92
N GLY A 60 11.61 18.57 5.95
CA GLY A 60 10.45 18.73 6.83
C GLY A 60 10.26 17.55 7.79
N LEU A 61 9.06 17.41 8.32
CA LEU A 61 8.68 16.31 9.21
C LEU A 61 7.61 15.45 8.58
N GLY A 62 7.61 14.15 8.90
CA GLY A 62 6.56 13.23 8.44
C GLY A 62 6.49 11.99 9.31
N SER A 63 5.27 11.52 9.58
CA SER A 63 5.03 10.30 10.31
C SER A 63 3.86 9.51 9.74
N VAL A 64 3.94 8.19 9.86
CA VAL A 64 2.85 7.27 9.50
C VAL A 64 2.72 6.24 10.62
N GLY A 65 1.58 6.24 11.31
CA GLY A 65 1.41 5.49 12.53
C GLY A 65 2.49 5.84 13.55
N ASP A 66 3.25 4.85 13.95
CA ASP A 66 4.36 5.01 14.91
C ASP A 66 5.73 5.17 14.20
N PHE A 67 5.76 5.31 12.87
CA PHE A 67 6.99 5.46 12.09
C PHE A 67 7.28 6.94 11.80
N ASP A 68 8.47 7.40 12.22
CA ASP A 68 9.04 8.69 11.82
C ASP A 68 9.73 8.54 10.46
N LEU A 69 9.17 9.17 9.43
CA LEU A 69 9.67 9.08 8.06
C LEU A 69 11.01 9.82 7.88
N THR A 70 11.34 10.79 8.74
CA THR A 70 12.61 11.54 8.68
C THR A 70 13.80 10.67 9.06
N ARG A 71 13.56 9.59 9.79
CA ARG A 71 14.58 8.66 10.30
C ARG A 71 14.35 7.22 9.86
N LEU A 72 13.45 7.01 8.90
CA LEU A 72 13.06 5.69 8.43
C LEU A 72 14.23 5.02 7.73
N LYS A 73 14.73 3.92 8.31
CA LYS A 73 15.78 3.12 7.71
C LYS A 73 15.19 2.06 6.77
N SER A 74 15.89 1.70 5.69
CA SER A 74 15.44 0.70 4.72
C SER A 74 14.98 -0.61 5.36
N ARG A 75 15.63 -1.07 6.45
CA ARG A 75 15.22 -2.25 7.22
C ARG A 75 13.86 -2.14 7.92
N GLN A 76 13.34 -0.92 8.12
CA GLN A 76 12.06 -0.65 8.78
C GLN A 76 10.90 -0.56 7.77
N ILE A 77 11.20 -0.34 6.48
CA ILE A 77 10.18 -0.22 5.42
C ILE A 77 9.24 -1.44 5.38
N PRO A 78 9.71 -2.70 5.48
CA PRO A 78 8.79 -3.84 5.52
C PRO A 78 7.83 -3.81 6.73
N ALA A 79 8.27 -3.30 7.87
CA ALA A 79 7.42 -3.15 9.05
C ALA A 79 6.37 -2.05 8.85
N LEU A 80 6.75 -0.89 8.30
CA LEU A 80 5.82 0.17 7.92
C LEU A 80 4.76 -0.35 6.94
N ARG A 81 5.17 -1.03 5.87
CA ARG A 81 4.24 -1.54 4.83
C ARG A 81 3.26 -2.57 5.37
N ARG A 82 3.61 -3.32 6.42
CA ARG A 82 2.67 -4.26 7.08
C ARG A 82 1.55 -3.56 7.86
N THR A 83 1.71 -2.29 8.19
CA THR A 83 0.65 -1.49 8.85
C THR A 83 -0.28 -0.80 7.86
N LEU A 84 0.01 -0.89 6.56
CA LEU A 84 -0.72 -0.21 5.50
C LEU A 84 -1.35 -1.22 4.53
N GLY A 85 -2.60 -0.98 4.16
CA GLY A 85 -3.20 -1.60 2.96
C GLY A 85 -3.06 -0.64 1.78
N VAL A 86 -2.37 -1.06 0.71
CA VAL A 86 -2.18 -0.25 -0.49
C VAL A 86 -2.75 -0.97 -1.70
N VAL A 87 -3.74 -0.36 -2.34
CA VAL A 87 -4.30 -0.85 -3.60
C VAL A 87 -3.72 -0.01 -4.74
N PHE A 88 -2.97 -0.65 -5.62
CA PHE A 88 -2.33 -0.01 -6.75
C PHE A 88 -3.26 0.08 -7.95
N GLN A 89 -3.12 1.14 -8.76
CA GLN A 89 -3.91 1.34 -9.98
C GLN A 89 -3.72 0.21 -11.01
N ASP A 90 -2.54 -0.38 -11.06
CA ASP A 90 -2.17 -1.49 -11.94
C ASP A 90 -2.19 -2.85 -11.22
N PHE A 91 -2.94 -2.93 -10.12
CA PHE A 91 -3.20 -4.09 -9.27
C PHE A 91 -1.96 -4.77 -8.68
N LYS A 92 -0.80 -4.70 -9.33
CA LYS A 92 0.47 -5.33 -8.92
C LYS A 92 0.38 -6.84 -8.66
N LEU A 93 -0.55 -7.52 -9.31
CA LEU A 93 -0.61 -8.97 -9.28
C LEU A 93 0.57 -9.55 -10.09
N LEU A 94 1.18 -10.61 -9.56
CA LEU A 94 2.25 -11.33 -10.23
C LEU A 94 1.66 -12.13 -11.38
N SER A 95 1.95 -11.74 -12.63
CA SER A 95 1.35 -12.31 -13.84
C SER A 95 1.79 -13.73 -14.16
N ASP A 96 2.93 -14.15 -13.59
CA ASP A 96 3.54 -15.48 -13.72
C ASP A 96 3.02 -16.50 -12.68
N ARG A 97 2.04 -16.11 -11.87
CA ARG A 97 1.49 -16.94 -10.78
C ARG A 97 -0.03 -16.95 -10.80
N SER A 98 -0.58 -18.07 -10.32
CA SER A 98 -2.03 -18.19 -10.10
C SER A 98 -2.52 -17.21 -9.02
N ILE A 99 -3.83 -16.97 -8.94
CA ILE A 99 -4.46 -16.19 -7.87
C ILE A 99 -4.07 -16.74 -6.50
N GLN A 100 -4.14 -18.06 -6.34
CA GLN A 100 -3.76 -18.73 -5.12
C GLN A 100 -2.32 -18.45 -4.73
N ASP A 101 -1.39 -18.49 -5.68
CA ASP A 101 0.03 -18.25 -5.39
C ASP A 101 0.34 -16.76 -5.16
N ASN A 102 -0.40 -15.84 -5.78
CA ASN A 102 -0.36 -14.42 -5.46
C ASN A 102 -0.73 -14.17 -3.98
N LEU A 103 -1.87 -14.71 -3.54
CA LEU A 103 -2.34 -14.56 -2.15
C LEU A 103 -1.43 -15.28 -1.16
N LYS A 104 -0.97 -16.50 -1.48
CA LYS A 104 0.03 -17.22 -0.67
C LYS A 104 1.33 -16.44 -0.52
N PHE A 105 1.78 -15.77 -1.57
CA PHE A 105 3.00 -14.97 -1.53
C PHE A 105 2.90 -13.85 -0.49
N VAL A 106 1.79 -13.12 -0.48
CA VAL A 106 1.54 -12.03 0.48
C VAL A 106 1.45 -12.58 1.91
N LEU A 107 0.67 -13.64 2.13
CA LEU A 107 0.51 -14.23 3.45
C LEU A 107 1.86 -14.72 4.01
N LYS A 108 2.68 -15.40 3.20
CA LYS A 108 4.02 -15.83 3.60
C LYS A 108 4.94 -14.65 3.91
N ALA A 109 4.93 -13.60 3.08
CA ALA A 109 5.71 -12.39 3.29
C ALA A 109 5.33 -11.64 4.56
N THR A 110 4.08 -11.79 5.01
CA THR A 110 3.57 -11.22 6.27
C THR A 110 3.71 -12.14 7.49
N GLY A 111 4.33 -13.32 7.31
CA GLY A 111 4.74 -14.19 8.42
C GLY A 111 3.87 -15.44 8.65
N TRP A 112 2.87 -15.69 7.81
CA TRP A 112 2.08 -16.91 7.90
C TRP A 112 2.90 -18.15 7.50
N LYS A 113 2.84 -19.21 8.32
CA LYS A 113 3.64 -20.43 8.14
C LYS A 113 2.79 -21.67 7.94
N ASN A 114 1.62 -21.74 8.58
CA ASN A 114 0.76 -22.90 8.54
C ASN A 114 -0.01 -22.95 7.22
N LYS A 115 0.19 -24.04 6.46
CA LYS A 115 -0.45 -24.22 5.14
C LYS A 115 -1.98 -24.22 5.22
N LYS A 116 -2.57 -24.90 6.23
CA LYS A 116 -4.03 -24.97 6.40
C LYS A 116 -4.63 -23.58 6.69
N GLU A 117 -4.00 -22.81 7.58
CA GLU A 117 -4.43 -21.46 7.90
C GLU A 117 -4.31 -20.51 6.70
N ILE A 118 -3.24 -20.66 5.91
CA ILE A 118 -3.08 -19.90 4.66
C ILE A 118 -4.22 -20.23 3.69
N ASP A 119 -4.50 -21.51 3.45
CA ASP A 119 -5.55 -21.93 2.52
C ASP A 119 -6.94 -21.45 3.00
N GLN A 120 -7.24 -21.55 4.30
CA GLN A 120 -8.46 -21.03 4.89
C GLN A 120 -8.58 -19.50 4.75
N LYS A 121 -7.48 -18.76 4.97
CA LYS A 121 -7.48 -17.30 4.83
C LYS A 121 -7.69 -16.88 3.37
N ILE A 122 -7.16 -17.62 2.42
CA ILE A 122 -7.40 -17.38 1.00
C ILE A 122 -8.89 -17.54 0.67
N ASP A 123 -9.53 -18.61 1.14
CA ASP A 123 -10.98 -18.80 0.95
C ASP A 123 -11.77 -17.66 1.55
N GLU A 124 -11.47 -17.29 2.80
CA GLU A 124 -12.14 -16.20 3.51
C GLU A 124 -12.05 -14.88 2.73
N VAL A 125 -10.84 -14.47 2.29
CA VAL A 125 -10.68 -13.18 1.60
C VAL A 125 -11.31 -13.17 0.22
N LEU A 126 -11.28 -14.27 -0.51
CA LEU A 126 -11.98 -14.38 -1.80
C LEU A 126 -13.50 -14.29 -1.66
N ASP A 127 -14.05 -14.91 -0.62
CA ASP A 127 -15.48 -14.80 -0.30
C ASP A 127 -15.85 -13.37 0.12
N MET A 128 -15.03 -12.71 0.94
CA MET A 128 -15.25 -11.32 1.36
C MET A 128 -15.35 -10.34 0.18
N VAL A 129 -14.54 -10.54 -0.86
CA VAL A 129 -14.56 -9.69 -2.06
C VAL A 129 -15.51 -10.22 -3.16
N GLY A 130 -16.26 -11.27 -2.87
CA GLY A 130 -17.26 -11.84 -3.79
C GLY A 130 -16.65 -12.48 -5.04
N ILE A 131 -15.47 -13.05 -4.93
CA ILE A 131 -14.78 -13.73 -6.02
C ILE A 131 -15.06 -15.23 -5.96
N LYS A 132 -15.79 -15.73 -6.98
CA LYS A 132 -16.11 -17.17 -7.17
C LYS A 132 -15.38 -17.74 -8.40
N VAL A 133 -14.08 -17.52 -8.48
CA VAL A 133 -13.27 -18.04 -9.59
C VAL A 133 -12.40 -19.20 -9.14
N ASN A 134 -11.99 -20.04 -10.10
CA ASN A 134 -10.99 -21.06 -9.83
C ASN A 134 -9.67 -20.37 -9.42
N ARG A 135 -9.17 -20.69 -8.25
CA ARG A 135 -7.94 -20.12 -7.65
C ARG A 135 -6.67 -20.41 -8.44
N GLU A 136 -6.71 -21.44 -9.30
CA GLU A 136 -5.58 -21.80 -10.18
C GLU A 136 -5.48 -20.91 -11.43
N LYS A 137 -6.48 -20.04 -11.70
CA LYS A 137 -6.41 -19.07 -12.78
C LYS A 137 -5.30 -18.06 -12.55
N PHE A 138 -4.77 -17.57 -13.66
CA PHE A 138 -3.79 -16.49 -13.69
C PHE A 138 -4.48 -15.12 -13.80
N PRO A 139 -3.81 -14.02 -13.39
CA PRO A 139 -4.40 -12.68 -13.47
C PRO A 139 -4.92 -12.31 -14.86
N PHE A 140 -4.23 -12.68 -15.94
CA PHE A 140 -4.63 -12.36 -17.31
C PHE A 140 -5.92 -13.11 -17.79
N GLU A 141 -6.37 -14.13 -17.06
CA GLU A 141 -7.61 -14.83 -17.31
C GLU A 141 -8.83 -14.20 -16.62
N LEU A 142 -8.60 -13.07 -15.91
CA LEU A 142 -9.61 -12.38 -15.13
C LEU A 142 -9.98 -11.05 -15.77
N SER A 143 -11.22 -10.62 -15.58
CA SER A 143 -11.62 -9.26 -15.86
C SER A 143 -10.89 -8.24 -14.97
N GLY A 144 -10.74 -6.98 -15.41
CA GLY A 144 -10.11 -5.94 -14.62
C GLY A 144 -10.77 -5.74 -13.24
N GLY A 145 -12.09 -5.86 -13.17
CA GLY A 145 -12.82 -5.77 -11.90
C GLY A 145 -12.52 -6.94 -10.94
N GLU A 146 -12.33 -8.15 -11.46
CA GLU A 146 -11.90 -9.29 -10.63
C GLU A 146 -10.47 -9.11 -10.15
N GLN A 147 -9.55 -8.68 -11.03
CA GLN A 147 -8.17 -8.37 -10.65
C GLN A 147 -8.12 -7.31 -9.55
N GLN A 148 -8.92 -6.25 -9.67
CA GLN A 148 -9.02 -5.19 -8.66
C GLN A 148 -9.49 -5.74 -7.31
N ARG A 149 -10.54 -6.57 -7.30
CA ARG A 149 -11.04 -7.18 -6.06
C ARG A 149 -10.04 -8.14 -5.41
N ILE A 150 -9.22 -8.83 -6.20
CA ILE A 150 -8.13 -9.68 -5.67
C ILE A 150 -6.99 -8.85 -5.10
N ALA A 151 -6.75 -7.65 -5.65
CA ALA A 151 -5.71 -6.74 -5.18
C ALA A 151 -6.07 -5.99 -3.89
N ILE A 152 -7.34 -6.00 -3.47
CA ILE A 152 -7.84 -5.44 -2.21
C ILE A 152 -7.59 -6.40 -1.04
#